data_15e9686fb6c169a4ca44e5a637b10a81
#
_entry.id   15e9686fb6c169a4ca44e5a637b10a81
#
_cell.length_a   1.000
_cell.length_b   1.000
_cell.length_c   1.000
_cell.angle_alpha   90.00
_cell.angle_beta   90.00
_cell.angle_gamma   90.00
#
_symmetry.space_group_name_H-M   'P 1'
#
loop_
_entity.id
_entity.type
_entity.pdbx_description
1 polymer ?
#
loop_
_entity_poly.entity_id
_entity_poly.type
_entity_poly.pdbx_seq_one_letter_code
_entity_poly.pdbx_strand_id
1 'polypeptide(L)'
;MPFYQLIKTQKLPASIDEVWDFISSPANLKKITPKEMGFTVTSNSDSDKMYPGMIITYKVSPLLGIKLNWMTEITHVRDKEYFVDEQRIGPYSMWHHQHKIEAIEGGVLMTDIVTYSPPMGFLGAIANTFMIKSKLKEIFDFRNVALEKKFGIYTSKK
;
A
#
# COMPACT_ATOMS: atom_id res chain seq x y z
N MET A 1 -11.33 14.99 -14.59
CA MET A 1 -11.34 13.57 -14.15
C MET A 1 -11.37 13.58 -12.63
N PRO A 2 -12.37 12.96 -11.98
CA PRO A 2 -12.44 12.98 -10.52
C PRO A 2 -11.29 12.14 -9.93
N PHE A 3 -10.68 12.65 -8.87
CA PHE A 3 -9.73 11.91 -8.06
C PHE A 3 -10.21 11.85 -6.61
N TYR A 4 -9.76 10.85 -5.90
CA TYR A 4 -10.13 10.57 -4.52
C TYR A 4 -8.88 10.33 -3.69
N GLN A 5 -9.02 10.49 -2.38
CA GLN A 5 -7.93 10.24 -1.46
C GLN A 5 -8.39 9.36 -0.30
N LEU A 6 -7.58 8.38 0.05
CA LEU A 6 -7.69 7.58 1.28
C LEU A 6 -6.46 7.87 2.12
N ILE A 7 -6.66 8.26 3.37
CA ILE A 7 -5.59 8.43 4.35
C ILE A 7 -5.83 7.45 5.48
N LYS A 8 -4.80 6.67 5.84
CA LYS A 8 -4.78 5.75 6.96
C LYS A 8 -3.56 5.97 7.80
N THR A 9 -3.75 6.01 9.11
CA THR A 9 -2.66 6.11 10.07
C THR A 9 -2.69 4.94 11.03
N GLN A 10 -1.52 4.48 11.45
CA GLN A 10 -1.37 3.42 12.44
C GLN A 10 -0.13 3.67 13.29
N LYS A 11 -0.26 3.47 14.61
CA LYS A 11 0.89 3.46 15.51
C LYS A 11 1.33 2.03 15.74
N LEU A 12 2.64 1.79 15.67
CA LEU A 12 3.26 0.47 15.84
C LEU A 12 4.30 0.53 16.95
N PRO A 13 4.31 -0.40 17.92
CA PRO A 13 5.27 -0.45 19.02
C PRO A 13 6.58 -1.12 18.59
N ALA A 14 7.21 -0.58 17.56
CA ALA A 14 8.45 -1.07 16.98
C ALA A 14 9.40 0.07 16.65
N SER A 15 10.68 -0.21 16.46
CA SER A 15 11.65 0.79 16.02
C SER A 15 11.40 1.20 14.56
N ILE A 16 11.89 2.38 14.19
CA ILE A 16 11.79 2.87 12.82
C ILE A 16 12.53 1.93 11.85
N ASP A 17 13.63 1.34 12.29
CA ASP A 17 14.42 0.40 11.50
C ASP A 17 13.63 -0.87 11.19
N GLU A 18 13.00 -1.48 12.20
CA GLU A 18 12.20 -2.70 12.02
C GLU A 18 11.01 -2.47 11.10
N VAL A 19 10.29 -1.34 11.26
CA VAL A 19 9.16 -1.00 10.40
C VAL A 19 9.63 -0.74 8.98
N TRP A 20 10.69 0.07 8.80
CA TRP A 20 11.25 0.37 7.49
C TRP A 20 11.73 -0.88 6.76
N ASP A 21 12.49 -1.71 7.43
CA ASP A 21 12.98 -2.97 6.88
C ASP A 21 11.87 -3.88 6.36
N PHE A 22 10.74 -3.84 7.02
CA PHE A 22 9.60 -4.63 6.59
C PHE A 22 8.84 -4.01 5.42
N ILE A 23 8.48 -2.72 5.51
CA ILE A 23 7.63 -2.09 4.49
C ILE A 23 8.36 -1.77 3.19
N SER A 24 9.67 -1.54 3.23
CA SER A 24 10.50 -1.25 2.06
C SER A 24 10.95 -2.49 1.27
N SER A 25 10.48 -3.68 1.66
CA SER A 25 10.80 -4.93 0.95
C SER A 25 9.63 -5.39 0.08
N PRO A 26 9.81 -5.54 -1.26
CA PRO A 26 8.77 -6.05 -2.14
C PRO A 26 8.24 -7.43 -1.74
N ALA A 27 9.09 -8.30 -1.19
CA ALA A 27 8.72 -9.64 -0.76
C ALA A 27 7.67 -9.65 0.39
N ASN A 28 7.58 -8.56 1.14
CA ASN A 28 6.63 -8.45 2.25
C ASN A 28 5.25 -7.93 1.82
N LEU A 29 5.08 -7.40 0.60
CA LEU A 29 3.80 -6.88 0.11
C LEU A 29 2.67 -7.91 0.22
N LYS A 30 2.97 -9.17 -0.08
CA LYS A 30 2.00 -10.26 0.03
C LYS A 30 1.51 -10.49 1.45
N LYS A 31 2.32 -10.20 2.46
CA LYS A 31 2.00 -10.43 3.89
C LYS A 31 0.97 -9.43 4.41
N ILE A 32 0.89 -8.27 3.77
CA ILE A 32 0.00 -7.15 4.13
C ILE A 32 -1.10 -6.91 3.09
N THR A 33 -1.32 -7.87 2.19
CA THR A 33 -2.38 -7.85 1.17
C THR A 33 -3.34 -9.01 1.45
N PRO A 34 -4.67 -8.79 1.41
CA PRO A 34 -5.66 -9.83 1.64
C PRO A 34 -5.47 -11.02 0.69
N LYS A 35 -5.60 -12.24 1.21
CA LYS A 35 -5.42 -13.48 0.43
C LYS A 35 -6.40 -13.59 -0.73
N GLU A 36 -7.61 -13.06 -0.56
CA GLU A 36 -8.70 -13.05 -1.54
C GLU A 36 -8.34 -12.26 -2.80
N MET A 37 -7.38 -11.34 -2.69
CA MET A 37 -6.86 -10.60 -3.83
C MET A 37 -5.95 -11.43 -4.73
N GLY A 38 -5.58 -12.65 -4.34
CA GLY A 38 -4.71 -13.52 -5.15
C GLY A 38 -3.37 -12.87 -5.51
N PHE A 39 -2.84 -12.01 -4.63
CA PHE A 39 -1.64 -11.23 -4.86
C PHE A 39 -0.40 -12.12 -5.05
N THR A 40 0.24 -11.98 -6.20
CA THR A 40 1.46 -12.71 -6.54
C THR A 40 2.44 -11.80 -7.25
N VAL A 41 3.60 -11.55 -6.64
CA VAL A 41 4.70 -10.82 -7.28
C VAL A 41 5.24 -11.66 -8.42
N THR A 42 5.39 -11.06 -9.59
CA THR A 42 5.85 -11.70 -10.84
C THR A 42 7.19 -11.17 -11.35
N SER A 43 7.63 -10.02 -10.83
CA SER A 43 8.98 -9.50 -11.10
C SER A 43 10.01 -10.23 -10.25
N ASN A 44 11.16 -10.53 -10.84
CA ASN A 44 12.37 -10.86 -10.10
C ASN A 44 13.05 -9.55 -9.72
N SER A 45 13.17 -9.27 -8.44
CA SER A 45 13.96 -8.15 -7.94
C SER A 45 15.29 -8.71 -7.42
N ASP A 46 16.39 -8.19 -7.94
CA ASP A 46 17.74 -8.50 -7.44
C ASP A 46 18.03 -7.76 -6.12
N SER A 47 17.11 -6.93 -5.68
CA SER A 47 17.22 -6.14 -4.45
C SER A 47 16.12 -6.50 -3.45
N ASP A 48 16.53 -6.72 -2.20
CA ASP A 48 15.62 -6.93 -1.07
C ASP A 48 14.94 -5.63 -0.60
N LYS A 49 15.42 -4.49 -1.06
CA LYS A 49 14.92 -3.15 -0.69
C LYS A 49 14.47 -2.36 -1.89
N MET A 50 13.40 -1.61 -1.73
CA MET A 50 12.91 -0.68 -2.74
C MET A 50 13.88 0.47 -2.95
N TYR A 51 14.05 0.88 -4.21
CA TYR A 51 14.87 2.02 -4.63
C TYR A 51 14.14 2.82 -5.73
N PRO A 52 14.45 4.11 -5.91
CA PRO A 52 13.83 4.92 -6.95
C PRO A 52 14.09 4.35 -8.35
N GLY A 53 13.02 4.18 -9.14
CA GLY A 53 13.07 3.56 -10.48
C GLY A 53 12.83 2.04 -10.45
N MET A 54 12.69 1.40 -9.28
CA MET A 54 12.35 -0.03 -9.21
C MET A 54 10.97 -0.28 -9.81
N ILE A 55 10.89 -1.27 -10.70
CA ILE A 55 9.64 -1.76 -11.25
C ILE A 55 9.26 -3.06 -10.57
N ILE A 56 8.04 -3.11 -10.02
CA ILE A 56 7.47 -4.30 -9.39
C ILE A 56 6.23 -4.69 -10.19
N THR A 57 6.19 -5.93 -10.69
CA THR A 57 5.02 -6.48 -11.37
C THR A 57 4.37 -7.56 -10.53
N TYR A 58 3.05 -7.58 -10.55
CA TYR A 58 2.27 -8.57 -9.85
C TYR A 58 0.92 -8.83 -10.51
N LYS A 59 0.33 -9.97 -10.17
CA LYS A 59 -1.06 -10.30 -10.49
C LYS A 59 -1.91 -10.06 -9.26
N VAL A 60 -3.08 -9.50 -9.46
CA VAL A 60 -4.00 -9.15 -8.40
C VAL A 60 -5.45 -9.25 -8.90
N SER A 61 -6.36 -9.60 -8.00
CA SER A 61 -7.81 -9.66 -8.28
C SER A 61 -8.55 -8.68 -7.36
N PRO A 62 -8.48 -7.37 -7.63
CA PRO A 62 -8.99 -6.35 -6.72
C PRO A 62 -10.52 -6.31 -6.64
N LEU A 63 -11.21 -6.73 -7.73
CA LEU A 63 -12.65 -6.69 -7.86
C LEU A 63 -13.17 -7.92 -8.59
N LEU A 64 -14.27 -8.51 -8.10
CA LEU A 64 -15.03 -9.59 -8.74
C LEU A 64 -14.20 -10.83 -9.12
N GLY A 65 -13.04 -11.05 -8.50
CA GLY A 65 -12.16 -12.18 -8.80
C GLY A 65 -11.45 -12.10 -10.16
N ILE A 66 -11.56 -10.99 -10.88
CA ILE A 66 -10.91 -10.78 -12.18
C ILE A 66 -9.41 -10.56 -11.96
N LYS A 67 -8.58 -11.44 -12.52
CA LYS A 67 -7.12 -11.33 -12.47
C LYS A 67 -6.63 -10.22 -13.40
N LEU A 68 -5.90 -9.27 -12.85
CA LEU A 68 -5.29 -8.17 -13.58
C LEU A 68 -3.77 -8.18 -13.37
N ASN A 69 -3.06 -7.76 -14.40
CA ASN A 69 -1.65 -7.44 -14.26
C ASN A 69 -1.53 -6.03 -13.68
N TRP A 70 -0.65 -5.87 -12.71
CA TRP A 70 -0.33 -4.59 -12.12
C TRP A 70 1.17 -4.36 -12.17
N MET A 71 1.57 -3.21 -12.64
CA MET A 71 2.95 -2.76 -12.65
C MET A 71 3.04 -1.45 -11.86
N THR A 72 3.89 -1.47 -10.86
CA THR A 72 4.20 -0.32 -10.01
C THR A 72 5.64 0.13 -10.25
N GLU A 73 5.87 1.41 -10.28
CA GLU A 73 7.19 2.02 -10.15
C GLU A 73 7.32 2.66 -8.77
N ILE A 74 8.43 2.37 -8.09
CA ILE A 74 8.83 3.11 -6.90
C ILE A 74 9.50 4.40 -7.38
N THR A 75 8.78 5.52 -7.28
CA THR A 75 9.25 6.79 -7.85
C THR A 75 10.18 7.57 -6.92
N HIS A 76 9.96 7.45 -5.61
CA HIS A 76 10.75 8.15 -4.61
C HIS A 76 11.01 7.24 -3.41
N VAL A 77 12.22 7.34 -2.86
CA VAL A 77 12.59 6.70 -1.58
C VAL A 77 13.45 7.67 -0.80
N ARG A 78 13.07 7.92 0.45
CA ARG A 78 13.90 8.55 1.46
C ARG A 78 14.00 7.61 2.65
N ASP A 79 15.19 7.10 2.87
CA ASP A 79 15.43 6.03 3.85
C ASP A 79 14.86 6.37 5.22
N LYS A 80 14.08 5.43 5.79
CA LYS A 80 13.42 5.53 7.11
C LYS A 80 12.46 6.72 7.28
N GLU A 81 12.02 7.33 6.17
CA GLU A 81 11.05 8.41 6.19
C GLU A 81 9.83 8.09 5.30
N TYR A 82 10.05 7.83 4.02
CA TYR A 82 8.97 7.53 3.11
C TYR A 82 9.44 6.86 1.81
N PHE A 83 8.51 6.20 1.14
CA PHE A 83 8.62 5.88 -0.27
C PHE A 83 7.27 6.13 -0.96
N VAL A 84 7.34 6.27 -2.28
CA VAL A 84 6.16 6.50 -3.14
C VAL A 84 6.12 5.45 -4.21
N ASP A 85 4.97 4.82 -4.37
CA ASP A 85 4.67 3.93 -5.48
C ASP A 85 3.60 4.51 -6.39
N GLU A 86 3.79 4.34 -7.70
CA GLU A 86 2.84 4.74 -8.72
C GLU A 86 2.52 3.60 -9.67
N GLN A 87 1.24 3.42 -9.97
CA GLN A 87 0.82 2.47 -10.97
C GLN A 87 1.24 2.96 -12.36
N ARG A 88 1.96 2.13 -13.10
CA ARG A 88 2.27 2.32 -14.52
C ARG A 88 1.30 1.53 -15.41
N ILE A 89 0.93 0.34 -15.00
CA ILE A 89 -0.08 -0.50 -15.63
C ILE A 89 -0.99 -1.06 -14.55
N GLY A 90 -2.30 -0.96 -14.73
CA GLY A 90 -3.26 -1.49 -13.76
C GLY A 90 -4.68 -0.97 -13.96
N PRO A 91 -5.57 -1.22 -13.00
CA PRO A 91 -7.01 -0.94 -13.16
C PRO A 91 -7.40 0.52 -12.98
N TYR A 92 -6.53 1.36 -12.43
CA TYR A 92 -6.85 2.78 -12.20
C TYR A 92 -6.34 3.66 -13.33
N SER A 93 -6.99 4.79 -13.56
CA SER A 93 -6.47 5.82 -14.46
C SER A 93 -5.27 6.56 -13.85
N MET A 94 -5.23 6.63 -12.52
CA MET A 94 -4.12 7.16 -11.75
C MET A 94 -4.10 6.50 -10.37
N TRP A 95 -2.90 6.17 -9.90
CA TRP A 95 -2.63 5.68 -8.56
C TRP A 95 -1.29 6.22 -8.10
N HIS A 96 -1.32 6.93 -6.98
CA HIS A 96 -0.16 7.50 -6.31
C HIS A 96 -0.28 7.20 -4.82
N HIS A 97 0.65 6.44 -4.28
CA HIS A 97 0.60 5.98 -2.90
C HIS A 97 1.88 6.36 -2.16
N GLN A 98 1.74 7.17 -1.14
CA GLN A 98 2.83 7.54 -0.25
C GLN A 98 2.77 6.69 1.01
N HIS A 99 3.89 6.07 1.36
CA HIS A 99 4.10 5.34 2.61
C HIS A 99 5.06 6.15 3.47
N LYS A 100 4.55 6.78 4.51
CA LYS A 100 5.35 7.62 5.41
C LYS A 100 5.47 6.95 6.76
N ILE A 101 6.63 7.07 7.38
CA ILE A 101 6.88 6.66 8.75
C ILE A 101 7.57 7.77 9.54
N GLU A 102 7.19 7.91 10.79
CA GLU A 102 7.76 8.90 11.71
C GLU A 102 7.98 8.24 13.08
N ALA A 103 9.14 8.49 13.69
CA ALA A 103 9.38 8.06 15.07
C ALA A 103 8.48 8.84 16.02
N ILE A 104 7.82 8.12 16.93
CA ILE A 104 7.02 8.68 18.01
C ILE A 104 7.45 8.07 19.34
N GLU A 105 6.98 8.63 20.45
CA GLU A 105 7.25 8.03 21.77
C GLU A 105 6.70 6.59 21.80
N GLY A 106 7.55 5.64 22.10
CA GLY A 106 7.20 4.22 22.21
C GLY A 106 6.96 3.51 20.89
N GLY A 107 7.32 4.10 19.74
CA GLY A 107 7.15 3.41 18.46
C GLY A 107 7.24 4.28 17.21
N VAL A 108 6.46 3.92 16.21
CA VAL A 108 6.40 4.56 14.89
C VAL A 108 4.96 4.90 14.54
N LEU A 109 4.72 6.10 14.01
CA LEU A 109 3.52 6.47 13.31
C LEU A 109 3.71 6.17 11.82
N MET A 110 2.92 5.26 11.28
CA MET A 110 2.84 4.99 9.85
C MET A 110 1.63 5.71 9.25
N THR A 111 1.83 6.35 8.09
CA THR A 111 0.77 7.05 7.35
C THR A 111 0.80 6.61 5.90
N ASP A 112 -0.28 6.00 5.45
CA ASP A 112 -0.55 5.70 4.03
C ASP A 112 -1.45 6.79 3.44
N ILE A 113 -1.03 7.39 2.33
CA ILE A 113 -1.81 8.38 1.58
C ILE A 113 -1.97 7.88 0.15
N VAL A 114 -3.14 7.37 -0.17
CA VAL A 114 -3.47 6.88 -1.51
C VAL A 114 -4.31 7.91 -2.24
N THR A 115 -3.77 8.47 -3.30
CA THR A 115 -4.51 9.34 -4.22
C THR A 115 -4.76 8.55 -5.50
N TYR A 116 -6.01 8.43 -5.92
CA TYR A 116 -6.37 7.59 -7.06
C TYR A 116 -7.51 8.17 -7.89
N SER A 117 -7.54 7.78 -9.16
CA SER A 117 -8.65 8.06 -10.08
C SER A 117 -9.14 6.74 -10.67
N PRO A 118 -10.44 6.42 -10.54
CA PRO A 118 -11.01 5.25 -11.19
C PRO A 118 -10.91 5.36 -12.72
N PRO A 119 -10.93 4.21 -13.43
CA PRO A 119 -11.02 4.22 -14.88
C PRO A 119 -12.41 4.69 -15.33
N MET A 120 -12.58 4.94 -16.64
CA MET A 120 -13.87 5.21 -17.29
C MET A 120 -14.59 6.49 -16.80
N GLY A 121 -13.88 7.49 -16.29
CA GLY A 121 -14.41 8.82 -15.99
C GLY A 121 -15.67 8.81 -15.13
N PHE A 122 -16.83 9.22 -15.69
CA PHE A 122 -18.10 9.30 -14.96
C PHE A 122 -18.62 7.94 -14.46
N LEU A 123 -18.51 6.89 -15.25
CA LEU A 123 -18.90 5.53 -14.81
C LEU A 123 -17.99 5.04 -13.69
N GLY A 124 -16.70 5.36 -13.75
CA GLY A 124 -15.76 5.09 -12.68
C GLY A 124 -16.08 5.85 -11.39
N ALA A 125 -16.58 7.07 -11.48
CA ALA A 125 -17.01 7.83 -10.31
C ALA A 125 -18.20 7.17 -9.60
N ILE A 126 -19.16 6.64 -10.34
CA ILE A 126 -20.29 5.86 -9.80
C ILE A 126 -19.76 4.59 -9.12
N ALA A 127 -18.91 3.82 -9.81
CA ALA A 127 -18.31 2.61 -9.28
C ALA A 127 -17.48 2.89 -8.01
N ASN A 128 -16.79 4.03 -7.96
CA ASN A 128 -16.05 4.42 -6.76
C ASN A 128 -16.96 4.63 -5.55
N THR A 129 -18.09 5.28 -5.74
CA THR A 129 -19.03 5.56 -4.64
C THR A 129 -19.54 4.27 -3.98
N PHE A 130 -19.82 3.23 -4.78
CA PHE A 130 -20.47 2.01 -4.29
C PHE A 130 -19.50 0.85 -3.99
N MET A 131 -18.35 0.77 -4.67
CA MET A 131 -17.49 -0.42 -4.62
C MET A 131 -16.03 -0.11 -4.29
N ILE A 132 -15.38 0.78 -5.04
CA ILE A 132 -13.92 0.97 -4.98
C ILE A 132 -13.49 1.49 -3.62
N LYS A 133 -14.15 2.51 -3.13
CA LYS A 133 -13.84 3.13 -1.82
C LYS A 133 -13.98 2.12 -0.67
N SER A 134 -15.04 1.33 -0.69
CA SER A 134 -15.27 0.29 0.33
C SER A 134 -14.20 -0.80 0.26
N LYS A 135 -13.84 -1.24 -0.96
CA LYS A 135 -12.82 -2.27 -1.15
C LYS A 135 -11.42 -1.79 -0.74
N LEU A 136 -11.07 -0.56 -1.06
CA LEU A 136 -9.81 0.04 -0.60
C LEU A 136 -9.76 0.11 0.93
N LYS A 137 -10.86 0.55 1.57
CA LYS A 137 -10.94 0.56 3.03
C LYS A 137 -10.68 -0.83 3.62
N GLU A 138 -11.32 -1.86 3.09
CA GLU A 138 -11.16 -3.26 3.52
C GLU A 138 -9.69 -3.72 3.40
N ILE A 139 -9.04 -3.40 2.28
CA ILE A 139 -7.63 -3.75 2.05
C ILE A 139 -6.72 -3.11 3.10
N PHE A 140 -6.91 -1.82 3.39
CA PHE A 140 -6.09 -1.11 4.37
C PHE A 140 -6.43 -1.49 5.81
N ASP A 141 -7.67 -1.84 6.12
CA ASP A 141 -8.05 -2.38 7.42
C ASP A 141 -7.38 -3.74 7.65
N PHE A 142 -7.33 -4.62 6.64
CA PHE A 142 -6.57 -5.87 6.70
C PHE A 142 -5.08 -5.62 6.91
N ARG A 143 -4.50 -4.65 6.19
CA ARG A 143 -3.10 -4.26 6.35
C ARG A 143 -2.78 -3.85 7.79
N ASN A 144 -3.64 -3.04 8.40
CA ASN A 144 -3.48 -2.62 9.79
C ASN A 144 -3.45 -3.82 10.74
N VAL A 145 -4.39 -4.76 10.59
CA VAL A 145 -4.43 -5.99 11.40
C VAL A 145 -3.18 -6.85 11.17
N ALA A 146 -2.71 -6.97 9.94
CA ALA A 146 -1.50 -7.73 9.63
C ALA A 146 -0.24 -7.12 10.25
N LEU A 147 -0.14 -5.79 10.27
CA LEU A 147 0.96 -5.07 10.90
C LEU A 147 0.91 -5.17 12.43
N GLU A 148 -0.28 -5.07 13.04
CA GLU A 148 -0.46 -5.31 14.48
C GLU A 148 -0.08 -6.73 14.88
N LYS A 149 -0.45 -7.72 14.07
CA LYS A 149 -0.06 -9.11 14.31
C LYS A 149 1.45 -9.31 14.25
N LYS A 150 2.15 -8.55 13.42
CA LYS A 150 3.60 -8.63 13.27
C LYS A 150 4.36 -7.88 14.36
N PHE A 151 3.97 -6.65 14.66
CA PHE A 151 4.71 -5.72 15.51
C PHE A 151 4.11 -5.56 16.91
N GLY A 152 2.88 -6.00 17.12
CA GLY A 152 2.13 -5.80 18.35
C GLY A 152 1.16 -4.63 18.28
N ILE A 153 0.36 -4.49 19.35
CA ILE A 153 -0.61 -3.40 19.51
C ILE A 153 0.06 -2.25 20.25
N TYR A 154 0.02 -1.04 19.67
CA TYR A 154 0.56 0.14 20.34
C TYR A 154 -0.31 0.54 21.53
N THR A 155 0.29 0.64 22.67
CA THR A 155 -0.34 1.17 23.90
C THR A 155 0.43 2.43 24.31
N SER A 156 -0.26 3.57 24.38
CA SER A 156 0.35 4.77 24.94
C SER A 156 0.71 4.51 26.41
N LYS A 157 1.97 4.67 26.77
CA LYS A 157 2.32 4.74 28.18
C LYS A 157 1.58 5.94 28.79
N LYS A 158 0.76 5.69 29.82
CA LYS A 158 0.15 6.74 30.63
C LYS A 158 1.23 7.43 31.45
#